data_0f9f2e2767259d075ba9628926f9ff87
#
_entry.id   0f9f2e2767259d075ba9628926f9ff87
#
_cell.length_a   1.000
_cell.length_b   1.000
_cell.length_c   1.000
_cell.angle_alpha   90.00
_cell.angle_beta   90.00
_cell.angle_gamma   90.00
#
_symmetry.space_group_name_H-M   'P 1'
#
loop_
_entity.id
_entity.type
_entity.pdbx_description
1 polymer ?
#
loop_
_entity_poly.entity_id
_entity_poly.type
_entity_poly.pdbx_seq_one_letter_code
_entity_poly.pdbx_strand_id
1 'polypeptide(L)'
;ANNIVFTLLERDKGLSMVTLALPGFSQSSAQSLWVVSPCVMDDIRAGIQYIFQTRSKLVLAMSGSGHSGLETVICNLVAPGEKLLIATRGIWDERAYDIASRYGTFDLKQLEPVIKRVKPTALFITHGDSSTGTVQNLKGLGDLCHKYGVLLLVDTVVSLVATPFYMDEWGVDGVYTSTQKALSGPAGISPVAFSARAEVKINSRKHNPPFYFDIKLLADQWNCYGNTRKYHHTVSPPLMYALRCCLQEVINESLPKAWERHAATTAHFHKRLLDFGFQFLIPKPEDRLVSVTTVSLPKGYDYMEFVKTLRARHNILVFAGLGPTVGKALRVGIMGVNSTKEVADKVVEAMADTLKVLTKSSL
;
A
#
# COMPACT_ATOMS: atom_id res chain seq x y z
N ALA A 1 40.16 -4.24 -20.83
CA ALA A 1 39.00 -3.96 -21.70
C ALA A 1 37.79 -4.59 -21.08
N ASN A 2 36.86 -3.77 -20.60
CA ASN A 2 35.64 -4.21 -19.93
C ASN A 2 34.54 -4.39 -20.99
N ASN A 3 34.10 -5.61 -21.16
CA ASN A 3 33.05 -5.95 -22.11
C ASN A 3 31.68 -5.91 -21.40
N ILE A 4 30.77 -5.07 -21.89
CA ILE A 4 29.34 -5.18 -21.54
C ILE A 4 28.71 -6.18 -22.48
N VAL A 5 28.13 -7.25 -21.95
CA VAL A 5 27.47 -8.29 -22.74
C VAL A 5 26.00 -7.91 -22.91
N PHE A 6 25.57 -7.71 -24.15
CA PHE A 6 24.16 -7.60 -24.51
C PHE A 6 23.71 -8.90 -25.14
N THR A 7 22.59 -9.43 -24.69
CA THR A 7 21.97 -10.60 -25.30
C THR A 7 20.83 -10.14 -26.21
N LEU A 8 20.97 -10.35 -27.50
CA LEU A 8 19.89 -10.10 -28.47
C LEU A 8 19.13 -11.41 -28.69
N LEU A 9 17.83 -11.38 -28.53
CA LEU A 9 16.93 -12.47 -28.89
C LEU A 9 16.46 -12.24 -30.32
N GLU A 10 17.02 -12.96 -31.27
CA GLU A 10 16.43 -13.11 -32.61
C GLU A 10 15.48 -14.31 -32.60
N ARG A 11 14.20 -14.05 -32.94
CA ARG A 11 13.10 -15.04 -32.84
C ARG A 11 13.34 -16.33 -33.65
N ASP A 12 14.21 -16.29 -34.66
CA ASP A 12 14.37 -17.39 -35.62
C ASP A 12 15.77 -18.05 -35.62
N LYS A 13 16.72 -17.62 -34.79
CA LYS A 13 18.10 -18.09 -34.85
C LYS A 13 18.77 -18.50 -33.54
N GLY A 14 18.01 -18.58 -32.45
CA GLY A 14 18.58 -18.89 -31.14
C GLY A 14 19.26 -17.68 -30.47
N LEU A 15 19.73 -17.88 -29.23
CA LEU A 15 20.41 -16.85 -28.42
C LEU A 15 21.80 -16.55 -28.99
N SER A 16 22.01 -15.36 -29.53
CA SER A 16 23.36 -14.87 -29.84
C SER A 16 23.81 -13.84 -28.79
N MET A 17 25.00 -14.05 -28.21
CA MET A 17 25.63 -13.07 -27.31
C MET A 17 26.46 -12.09 -28.13
N VAL A 18 26.08 -10.81 -28.10
CA VAL A 18 26.90 -9.74 -28.68
C VAL A 18 27.63 -9.04 -27.53
N THR A 19 28.96 -9.13 -27.56
CA THR A 19 29.81 -8.42 -26.59
C THR A 19 30.23 -7.08 -27.16
N LEU A 20 29.75 -5.98 -26.55
CA LEU A 20 30.17 -4.61 -26.86
C LEU A 20 31.16 -4.12 -25.82
N ALA A 21 32.37 -3.76 -26.26
CA ALA A 21 33.36 -3.08 -25.41
C ALA A 21 33.14 -1.58 -25.46
N LEU A 22 32.74 -0.97 -24.32
CA LEU A 22 32.72 0.48 -24.17
C LEU A 22 34.01 0.95 -23.48
N PRO A 23 34.82 1.81 -24.10
CA PRO A 23 36.03 2.34 -23.46
C PRO A 23 35.63 3.25 -22.26
N GLY A 24 36.26 3.03 -21.11
CA GLY A 24 36.21 3.94 -19.97
C GLY A 24 35.34 3.53 -18.78
N PHE A 25 34.62 2.40 -18.81
CA PHE A 25 33.91 1.87 -17.64
C PHE A 25 34.67 0.69 -17.01
N SER A 26 34.99 0.81 -15.70
CA SER A 26 35.52 -0.34 -14.97
C SER A 26 34.40 -1.32 -14.58
N GLN A 27 34.67 -2.63 -14.61
CA GLN A 27 33.70 -3.67 -14.23
C GLN A 27 33.14 -3.45 -12.81
N SER A 28 33.93 -2.91 -11.89
CA SER A 28 33.52 -2.60 -10.52
C SER A 28 32.49 -1.47 -10.44
N SER A 29 32.59 -0.44 -11.29
CA SER A 29 31.63 0.68 -11.31
C SER A 29 30.33 0.31 -12.03
N ALA A 30 30.36 -0.54 -13.03
CA ALA A 30 29.16 -1.02 -13.73
C ALA A 30 28.35 -2.01 -12.84
N GLN A 31 29.01 -2.90 -12.12
CA GLN A 31 28.34 -3.82 -11.19
C GLN A 31 27.68 -3.09 -10.01
N SER A 32 28.27 -1.99 -9.53
CA SER A 32 27.69 -1.23 -8.40
C SER A 32 26.42 -0.43 -8.77
N LEU A 33 26.21 -0.12 -10.06
CA LEU A 33 25.06 0.67 -10.53
C LEU A 33 23.80 -0.19 -10.80
N TRP A 34 23.94 -1.50 -10.99
CA TRP A 34 22.85 -2.38 -11.45
C TRP A 34 22.47 -3.48 -10.47
N VAL A 35 23.21 -3.65 -9.38
CA VAL A 35 22.96 -4.69 -8.38
C VAL A 35 22.71 -4.04 -7.02
N VAL A 36 21.54 -4.29 -6.46
CA VAL A 36 21.26 -3.93 -5.07
C VAL A 36 22.09 -4.83 -4.17
N SER A 37 22.92 -4.22 -3.31
CA SER A 37 23.74 -4.97 -2.36
C SER A 37 22.89 -5.87 -1.46
N PRO A 38 23.34 -7.11 -1.17
CA PRO A 38 22.67 -8.01 -0.24
C PRO A 38 22.33 -7.37 1.10
N CYS A 39 23.22 -6.55 1.69
CA CYS A 39 22.98 -5.85 2.94
C CYS A 39 21.84 -4.84 2.85
N VAL A 40 21.66 -4.15 1.72
CA VAL A 40 20.52 -3.23 1.50
C VAL A 40 19.21 -4.00 1.50
N MET A 41 19.17 -5.18 0.87
CA MET A 41 17.98 -6.03 0.88
C MET A 41 17.66 -6.57 2.28
N ASP A 42 18.68 -6.89 3.06
CA ASP A 42 18.51 -7.36 4.46
C ASP A 42 18.04 -6.21 5.36
N ASP A 43 18.59 -4.99 5.22
CA ASP A 43 18.10 -3.79 5.90
C ASP A 43 16.63 -3.50 5.57
N ILE A 44 16.25 -3.60 4.29
CA ILE A 44 14.86 -3.42 3.85
C ILE A 44 13.96 -4.48 4.50
N ARG A 45 14.37 -5.75 4.55
CA ARG A 45 13.58 -6.80 5.22
C ARG A 45 13.38 -6.50 6.70
N ALA A 46 14.43 -6.11 7.41
CA ALA A 46 14.34 -5.72 8.82
C ALA A 46 13.40 -4.52 9.02
N GLY A 47 13.50 -3.52 8.14
CA GLY A 47 12.58 -2.37 8.14
C GLY A 47 11.14 -2.76 7.86
N ILE A 48 10.88 -3.69 6.93
CA ILE A 48 9.53 -4.20 6.63
C ILE A 48 8.96 -4.96 7.84
N GLN A 49 9.76 -5.80 8.50
CA GLN A 49 9.35 -6.46 9.76
C GLN A 49 8.94 -5.43 10.82
N TYR A 50 9.72 -4.35 10.95
CA TYR A 50 9.43 -3.28 11.90
C TYR A 50 8.12 -2.56 11.58
N ILE A 51 7.91 -2.11 10.34
CA ILE A 51 6.68 -1.35 10.00
C ILE A 51 5.40 -2.18 10.07
N PHE A 52 5.48 -3.48 9.79
CA PHE A 52 4.34 -4.39 9.94
C PHE A 52 4.20 -4.96 11.35
N GLN A 53 5.17 -4.72 12.25
CA GLN A 53 5.19 -5.30 13.60
C GLN A 53 5.07 -6.83 13.55
N THR A 54 6.00 -7.47 12.82
CA THR A 54 6.02 -8.93 12.63
C THR A 54 7.42 -9.52 12.82
N ARG A 55 7.47 -10.75 13.30
CA ARG A 55 8.67 -11.60 13.36
C ARG A 55 8.77 -12.57 12.18
N SER A 56 7.85 -12.51 11.25
CA SER A 56 7.87 -13.38 10.07
C SER A 56 9.19 -13.24 9.30
N LYS A 57 9.71 -14.37 8.84
CA LYS A 57 10.85 -14.41 7.92
C LYS A 57 10.45 -14.07 6.48
N LEU A 58 9.22 -14.38 6.10
CA LEU A 58 8.70 -14.17 4.75
C LEU A 58 8.18 -12.73 4.60
N VAL A 59 9.11 -11.80 4.55
CA VAL A 59 8.90 -10.37 4.27
C VAL A 59 9.84 -9.93 3.16
N LEU A 60 9.31 -9.16 2.22
CA LEU A 60 10.07 -8.65 1.09
C LEU A 60 9.37 -7.44 0.43
N ALA A 61 10.02 -6.81 -0.54
CA ALA A 61 9.44 -5.72 -1.31
C ALA A 61 9.23 -6.16 -2.76
N MET A 62 7.96 -6.15 -3.20
CA MET A 62 7.56 -6.41 -4.58
C MET A 62 7.92 -5.22 -5.47
N SER A 63 8.53 -5.49 -6.62
CA SER A 63 8.68 -4.50 -7.68
C SER A 63 7.32 -4.26 -8.34
N GLY A 64 6.81 -3.03 -8.22
CA GLY A 64 5.52 -2.64 -8.76
C GLY A 64 4.70 -1.75 -7.81
N SER A 65 3.51 -1.34 -8.23
CA SER A 65 2.61 -0.53 -7.41
C SER A 65 1.98 -1.35 -6.28
N GLY A 66 1.17 -0.72 -5.40
CA GLY A 66 0.40 -1.43 -4.38
C GLY A 66 -0.46 -2.59 -4.92
N HIS A 67 -0.89 -2.51 -6.19
CA HIS A 67 -1.59 -3.62 -6.84
C HIS A 67 -0.71 -4.87 -7.00
N SER A 68 0.60 -4.71 -7.20
CA SER A 68 1.50 -5.87 -7.23
C SER A 68 1.55 -6.60 -5.89
N GLY A 69 1.52 -5.85 -4.77
CA GLY A 69 1.40 -6.43 -3.43
C GLY A 69 0.05 -7.12 -3.22
N LEU A 70 -1.05 -6.46 -3.58
CA LEU A 70 -2.40 -7.04 -3.52
C LEU A 70 -2.48 -8.36 -4.29
N GLU A 71 -2.02 -8.38 -5.54
CA GLU A 71 -2.06 -9.57 -6.38
C GLU A 71 -1.14 -10.67 -5.85
N THR A 72 0.05 -10.31 -5.35
CA THR A 72 0.97 -11.26 -4.70
C THR A 72 0.31 -11.93 -3.49
N VAL A 73 -0.35 -11.19 -2.63
CA VAL A 73 -1.01 -11.75 -1.44
C VAL A 73 -2.14 -12.69 -1.86
N ILE A 74 -2.98 -12.28 -2.80
CA ILE A 74 -4.13 -13.10 -3.25
C ILE A 74 -3.66 -14.38 -3.96
N CYS A 75 -2.83 -14.27 -5.01
CA CYS A 75 -2.51 -15.42 -5.87
C CYS A 75 -1.65 -16.50 -5.17
N ASN A 76 -0.93 -16.14 -4.11
CA ASN A 76 -0.18 -17.11 -3.32
C ASN A 76 -1.02 -17.84 -2.26
N LEU A 77 -2.12 -17.24 -1.79
CA LEU A 77 -2.92 -17.75 -0.67
C LEU A 77 -4.28 -18.30 -1.09
N VAL A 78 -4.78 -17.90 -2.26
CA VAL A 78 -6.08 -18.34 -2.78
C VAL A 78 -5.87 -19.03 -4.12
N ALA A 79 -6.13 -20.33 -4.17
CA ALA A 79 -6.01 -21.12 -5.39
C ALA A 79 -7.24 -20.98 -6.30
N PRO A 80 -7.12 -21.26 -7.61
CA PRO A 80 -8.28 -21.41 -8.48
C PRO A 80 -9.30 -22.39 -7.90
N GLY A 81 -10.57 -21.98 -7.83
CA GLY A 81 -11.67 -22.74 -7.21
C GLY A 81 -11.82 -22.58 -5.70
N GLU A 82 -10.87 -21.99 -5.01
CA GLU A 82 -11.01 -21.63 -3.60
C GLU A 82 -11.82 -20.32 -3.44
N LYS A 83 -12.35 -20.10 -2.22
CA LYS A 83 -13.20 -18.94 -1.93
C LYS A 83 -12.40 -17.88 -1.17
N LEU A 84 -12.40 -16.66 -1.68
CA LEU A 84 -11.95 -15.47 -0.96
C LEU A 84 -13.19 -14.66 -0.54
N LEU A 85 -13.34 -14.33 0.72
CA LEU A 85 -14.33 -13.42 1.24
C LEU A 85 -13.76 -12.01 1.26
N ILE A 86 -14.48 -10.99 0.77
CA ILE A 86 -14.02 -9.61 0.78
C ILE A 86 -14.99 -8.74 1.55
N ALA A 87 -14.47 -8.01 2.53
CA ALA A 87 -15.21 -7.01 3.29
C ALA A 87 -15.21 -5.66 2.54
N THR A 88 -16.26 -5.35 1.78
CA THR A 88 -16.30 -4.14 0.94
C THR A 88 -16.86 -2.93 1.68
N ARG A 89 -16.10 -1.81 1.64
CA ARG A 89 -16.52 -0.47 2.06
C ARG A 89 -16.26 0.61 1.01
N GLY A 90 -15.29 0.41 0.12
CA GLY A 90 -14.88 1.36 -0.88
C GLY A 90 -14.35 0.70 -2.14
N ILE A 91 -13.79 1.52 -3.05
CA ILE A 91 -13.35 1.07 -4.36
C ILE A 91 -12.15 0.10 -4.34
N TRP A 92 -11.34 0.14 -3.28
CA TRP A 92 -10.16 -0.72 -3.19
C TRP A 92 -10.54 -2.17 -2.90
N ASP A 93 -11.60 -2.37 -2.16
CA ASP A 93 -12.18 -3.69 -1.94
C ASP A 93 -12.87 -4.21 -3.21
N GLU A 94 -13.52 -3.33 -4.00
CA GLU A 94 -14.06 -3.65 -5.33
C GLU A 94 -12.92 -4.04 -6.30
N ARG A 95 -11.76 -3.38 -6.21
CA ARG A 95 -10.58 -3.74 -6.99
C ARG A 95 -10.02 -5.11 -6.58
N ALA A 96 -10.00 -5.41 -5.29
CA ALA A 96 -9.64 -6.74 -4.80
C ALA A 96 -10.61 -7.80 -5.33
N TYR A 97 -11.90 -7.48 -5.45
CA TYR A 97 -12.89 -8.36 -6.10
C TYR A 97 -12.55 -8.62 -7.57
N ASP A 98 -12.24 -7.60 -8.35
CA ASP A 98 -11.86 -7.74 -9.77
C ASP A 98 -10.62 -8.63 -9.94
N ILE A 99 -9.58 -8.41 -9.13
CA ILE A 99 -8.37 -9.27 -9.12
C ILE A 99 -8.74 -10.69 -8.74
N ALA A 100 -9.46 -10.86 -7.67
CA ALA A 100 -9.80 -12.18 -7.14
C ALA A 100 -10.80 -12.95 -8.02
N SER A 101 -11.69 -12.28 -8.78
CA SER A 101 -12.59 -12.96 -9.73
C SER A 101 -11.83 -13.72 -10.82
N ARG A 102 -10.56 -13.39 -11.05
CA ARG A 102 -9.65 -14.12 -11.94
C ARG A 102 -9.09 -15.39 -11.30
N TYR A 103 -9.18 -15.51 -9.96
CA TYR A 103 -8.60 -16.59 -9.17
C TYR A 103 -9.63 -17.35 -8.28
N GLY A 104 -10.84 -16.80 -7.99
CA GLY A 104 -11.86 -17.43 -7.13
C GLY A 104 -13.19 -16.64 -6.96
N THR A 105 -14.16 -17.12 -6.16
CA THR A 105 -15.56 -16.59 -6.03
C THR A 105 -15.93 -16.08 -4.62
N PHE A 106 -16.90 -15.12 -4.50
CA PHE A 106 -17.18 -14.27 -3.32
C PHE A 106 -18.63 -14.10 -2.87
N ASP A 107 -18.88 -13.73 -1.56
CA ASP A 107 -20.10 -13.07 -1.04
C ASP A 107 -19.97 -12.46 0.38
N LEU A 108 -20.76 -11.38 0.71
CA LEU A 108 -20.60 -10.53 1.92
C LEU A 108 -21.89 -10.01 2.57
N LYS A 109 -22.05 -10.07 3.91
CA LYS A 109 -22.67 -8.97 4.72
C LYS A 109 -22.59 -9.08 6.26
N GLN A 110 -22.28 -10.23 6.86
CA GLN A 110 -22.03 -10.38 8.31
C GLN A 110 -20.95 -11.43 8.51
N LEU A 111 -19.81 -11.05 9.04
CA LEU A 111 -18.58 -11.85 8.97
C LEU A 111 -18.71 -13.26 9.56
N GLU A 112 -19.06 -13.42 10.83
CA GLU A 112 -19.05 -14.76 11.43
C GLU A 112 -20.12 -15.69 10.84
N PRO A 113 -21.39 -15.30 10.69
CA PRO A 113 -22.40 -16.14 10.03
C PRO A 113 -22.03 -16.46 8.58
N VAL A 114 -21.41 -15.49 7.87
CA VAL A 114 -20.98 -15.68 6.49
C VAL A 114 -19.77 -16.60 6.40
N ILE A 115 -18.78 -16.44 7.27
CA ILE A 115 -17.62 -17.34 7.35
C ILE A 115 -18.09 -18.79 7.58
N LYS A 116 -19.02 -19.01 8.51
CA LYS A 116 -19.61 -20.33 8.78
C LYS A 116 -20.30 -20.94 7.56
N ARG A 117 -21.06 -20.13 6.83
CA ARG A 117 -21.83 -20.54 5.67
C ARG A 117 -20.95 -20.76 4.43
N VAL A 118 -20.07 -19.80 4.13
CA VAL A 118 -19.26 -19.78 2.90
C VAL A 118 -18.04 -20.66 3.00
N LYS A 119 -17.46 -20.79 4.22
CA LYS A 119 -16.21 -21.48 4.51
C LYS A 119 -15.09 -21.03 3.55
N PRO A 120 -14.73 -19.74 3.55
CA PRO A 120 -13.72 -19.22 2.65
C PRO A 120 -12.33 -19.71 3.05
N THR A 121 -11.40 -19.75 2.10
CA THR A 121 -9.97 -19.97 2.37
C THR A 121 -9.35 -18.75 3.05
N ALA A 122 -9.76 -17.55 2.63
CA ALA A 122 -9.26 -16.29 3.19
C ALA A 122 -10.36 -15.23 3.25
N LEU A 123 -10.18 -14.27 4.19
CA LEU A 123 -10.91 -13.02 4.28
C LEU A 123 -9.95 -11.88 3.89
N PHE A 124 -10.33 -11.05 2.95
CA PHE A 124 -9.62 -9.80 2.60
C PHE A 124 -10.37 -8.60 3.18
N ILE A 125 -9.63 -7.64 3.76
CA ILE A 125 -10.16 -6.39 4.30
C ILE A 125 -9.15 -5.26 4.13
N THR A 126 -9.65 -4.06 3.80
CA THR A 126 -8.85 -2.83 3.77
C THR A 126 -8.84 -2.18 5.15
N HIS A 127 -7.66 -2.04 5.77
CA HIS A 127 -7.49 -1.38 7.07
C HIS A 127 -7.82 0.12 7.00
N GLY A 128 -7.34 0.79 5.94
CA GLY A 128 -7.68 2.20 5.68
C GLY A 128 -8.11 2.39 4.24
N ASP A 129 -9.32 2.92 4.00
CA ASP A 129 -9.85 3.17 2.66
C ASP A 129 -9.78 4.65 2.30
N SER A 130 -8.96 4.98 1.28
CA SER A 130 -8.79 6.36 0.80
C SER A 130 -9.92 6.85 -0.10
N SER A 131 -10.83 5.99 -0.53
CA SER A 131 -11.99 6.41 -1.33
C SER A 131 -13.10 6.97 -0.46
N THR A 132 -13.23 6.45 0.74
CA THR A 132 -14.22 6.88 1.75
C THR A 132 -13.61 7.71 2.88
N GLY A 133 -12.32 7.54 3.19
CA GLY A 133 -11.66 8.15 4.35
C GLY A 133 -11.96 7.43 5.66
N THR A 134 -12.23 6.12 5.59
CA THR A 134 -12.53 5.28 6.75
C THR A 134 -11.35 4.43 7.20
N VAL A 135 -11.30 4.13 8.50
CA VAL A 135 -10.41 3.13 9.09
C VAL A 135 -11.22 1.98 9.70
N GLN A 136 -10.66 0.77 9.66
CA GLN A 136 -11.26 -0.43 10.23
C GLN A 136 -10.53 -0.85 11.50
N ASN A 137 -11.27 -1.15 12.55
CA ASN A 137 -10.69 -1.83 13.69
C ASN A 137 -10.53 -3.33 13.36
N LEU A 138 -9.29 -3.82 13.36
CA LEU A 138 -8.96 -5.21 13.03
C LEU A 138 -8.73 -6.09 14.26
N LYS A 139 -8.72 -5.50 15.47
CA LYS A 139 -8.46 -6.24 16.71
C LYS A 139 -9.47 -7.36 16.91
N GLY A 140 -8.98 -8.59 17.12
CA GLY A 140 -9.80 -9.80 17.29
C GLY A 140 -10.33 -10.41 15.98
N LEU A 141 -10.13 -9.75 14.82
CA LEU A 141 -10.57 -10.29 13.55
C LEU A 141 -9.74 -11.51 13.12
N GLY A 142 -8.42 -11.50 13.39
CA GLY A 142 -7.57 -12.67 13.16
C GLY A 142 -7.99 -13.88 13.99
N ASP A 143 -8.29 -13.67 15.26
CA ASP A 143 -8.79 -14.77 16.13
C ASP A 143 -10.09 -15.38 15.58
N LEU A 144 -11.01 -14.52 15.13
CA LEU A 144 -12.24 -14.97 14.49
C LEU A 144 -11.95 -15.78 13.21
N CYS A 145 -11.09 -15.29 12.34
CA CYS A 145 -10.69 -16.00 11.12
C CYS A 145 -10.04 -17.36 11.46
N HIS A 146 -9.08 -17.34 12.37
CA HIS A 146 -8.33 -18.54 12.77
C HIS A 146 -9.21 -19.62 13.41
N LYS A 147 -10.22 -19.22 14.18
CA LYS A 147 -11.25 -20.14 14.74
C LYS A 147 -11.92 -21.00 13.67
N TYR A 148 -12.05 -20.46 12.44
CA TYR A 148 -12.70 -21.16 11.32
C TYR A 148 -11.72 -21.63 10.24
N GLY A 149 -10.41 -21.60 10.51
CA GLY A 149 -9.38 -22.01 9.56
C GLY A 149 -9.20 -21.07 8.37
N VAL A 150 -9.69 -19.82 8.48
CA VAL A 150 -9.63 -18.79 7.45
C VAL A 150 -8.34 -17.96 7.62
N LEU A 151 -7.69 -17.59 6.53
CA LEU A 151 -6.56 -16.65 6.53
C LEU A 151 -7.06 -15.21 6.48
N LEU A 152 -6.43 -14.30 7.23
CA LEU A 152 -6.75 -12.88 7.21
C LEU A 152 -5.76 -12.11 6.32
N LEU A 153 -6.25 -11.50 5.24
CA LEU A 153 -5.48 -10.69 4.29
C LEU A 153 -5.84 -9.22 4.45
N VAL A 154 -4.83 -8.34 4.57
CA VAL A 154 -5.06 -6.92 4.90
C VAL A 154 -4.35 -5.98 3.92
N ASP A 155 -5.10 -5.02 3.38
CA ASP A 155 -4.56 -3.83 2.72
C ASP A 155 -4.23 -2.75 3.76
N THR A 156 -3.00 -2.29 3.77
CA THR A 156 -2.55 -1.20 4.65
C THR A 156 -1.96 -0.02 3.88
N VAL A 157 -2.24 0.09 2.57
CA VAL A 157 -1.60 1.07 1.69
C VAL A 157 -1.66 2.50 2.21
N VAL A 158 -2.78 2.93 2.76
CA VAL A 158 -2.96 4.32 3.22
C VAL A 158 -2.97 4.46 4.74
N SER A 159 -2.97 3.36 5.49
CA SER A 159 -3.03 3.38 6.97
C SER A 159 -1.69 3.10 7.63
N LEU A 160 -0.82 2.27 7.02
CA LEU A 160 0.46 1.89 7.62
C LEU A 160 1.32 3.12 7.92
N VAL A 161 2.03 3.11 9.04
CA VAL A 161 2.84 4.23 9.59
C VAL A 161 1.98 5.41 10.09
N ALA A 162 0.81 5.68 9.48
CA ALA A 162 -0.07 6.75 9.95
C ALA A 162 -1.00 6.31 11.09
N THR A 163 -1.34 5.02 11.15
CA THR A 163 -2.28 4.43 12.11
C THR A 163 -1.64 3.18 12.72
N PRO A 164 -1.84 2.87 14.00
CA PRO A 164 -1.33 1.65 14.62
C PRO A 164 -1.73 0.40 13.82
N PHE A 165 -0.75 -0.47 13.60
CA PHE A 165 -0.93 -1.76 12.94
C PHE A 165 0.02 -2.79 13.53
N TYR A 166 -0.49 -3.96 13.90
CA TYR A 166 0.25 -5.02 14.57
C TYR A 166 -0.08 -6.37 13.91
N MET A 167 0.71 -6.75 12.90
CA MET A 167 0.45 -7.96 12.09
C MET A 167 0.32 -9.21 12.95
N ASP A 168 1.33 -9.47 13.80
CA ASP A 168 1.36 -10.70 14.60
C ASP A 168 0.28 -10.70 15.69
N GLU A 169 0.10 -9.58 16.41
CA GLU A 169 -0.89 -9.45 17.49
C GLU A 169 -2.31 -9.60 16.98
N TRP A 170 -2.59 -9.05 15.80
CA TRP A 170 -3.94 -9.09 15.20
C TRP A 170 -4.20 -10.33 14.34
N GLY A 171 -3.24 -11.27 14.29
CA GLY A 171 -3.38 -12.52 13.56
C GLY A 171 -3.55 -12.33 12.04
N VAL A 172 -2.86 -11.35 11.46
CA VAL A 172 -2.90 -11.12 10.01
C VAL A 172 -1.99 -12.12 9.30
N ASP A 173 -2.50 -12.79 8.28
CA ASP A 173 -1.78 -13.85 7.56
C ASP A 173 -1.08 -13.35 6.30
N GLY A 174 -1.64 -12.35 5.63
CA GLY A 174 -1.02 -11.72 4.47
C GLY A 174 -1.29 -10.22 4.50
N VAL A 175 -0.26 -9.40 4.32
CA VAL A 175 -0.37 -7.94 4.33
C VAL A 175 0.49 -7.31 3.24
N TYR A 176 0.03 -6.19 2.72
CA TYR A 176 0.82 -5.36 1.82
C TYR A 176 0.58 -3.87 2.05
N THR A 177 1.54 -3.07 1.59
CA THR A 177 1.45 -1.61 1.55
C THR A 177 2.09 -1.07 0.29
N SER A 178 2.27 0.23 0.18
CA SER A 178 2.93 0.90 -0.95
C SER A 178 3.73 2.11 -0.48
N THR A 179 4.88 2.36 -1.11
CA THR A 179 5.86 3.34 -0.64
C THR A 179 5.42 4.80 -0.75
N GLN A 180 4.56 5.16 -1.72
CA GLN A 180 4.16 6.55 -2.00
C GLN A 180 3.10 7.13 -1.07
N LYS A 181 2.79 6.48 0.03
CA LYS A 181 1.82 6.94 1.05
C LYS A 181 2.55 7.44 2.29
N ALA A 182 2.18 7.01 3.48
CA ALA A 182 2.80 7.51 4.71
C ALA A 182 4.29 7.13 4.86
N LEU A 183 4.80 6.17 4.09
CA LEU A 183 6.24 5.91 3.98
C LEU A 183 7.01 7.02 3.25
N SER A 184 6.32 7.93 2.54
CA SER A 184 6.92 9.10 1.87
C SER A 184 7.96 8.80 0.79
N GLY A 185 7.93 7.59 0.23
CA GLY A 185 8.84 7.17 -0.84
C GLY A 185 8.25 7.34 -2.24
N PRO A 186 9.05 7.12 -3.28
CA PRO A 186 8.56 7.06 -4.66
C PRO A 186 7.63 5.86 -4.87
N ALA A 187 6.65 5.98 -5.77
CA ALA A 187 5.83 4.86 -6.19
C ALA A 187 6.65 3.81 -6.96
N GLY A 188 6.22 2.56 -6.92
CA GLY A 188 6.82 1.48 -7.71
C GLY A 188 7.39 0.33 -6.87
N ILE A 189 7.19 0.36 -5.56
CA ILE A 189 7.54 -0.72 -4.64
C ILE A 189 6.35 -0.98 -3.69
N SER A 190 6.10 -2.26 -3.43
CA SER A 190 5.08 -2.72 -2.49
C SER A 190 5.69 -3.70 -1.48
N PRO A 191 5.96 -3.27 -0.23
CA PRO A 191 6.29 -4.18 0.86
C PRO A 191 5.16 -5.17 1.14
N VAL A 192 5.50 -6.44 1.33
CA VAL A 192 4.58 -7.54 1.65
C VAL A 192 5.12 -8.37 2.80
N ALA A 193 4.22 -8.98 3.58
CA ALA A 193 4.56 -9.94 4.62
C ALA A 193 3.53 -11.06 4.72
N PHE A 194 3.97 -12.24 5.10
CA PHE A 194 3.15 -13.45 5.25
C PHE A 194 3.42 -14.11 6.59
N SER A 195 2.38 -14.54 7.31
CA SER A 195 2.50 -15.26 8.58
C SER A 195 3.00 -16.70 8.37
N ALA A 196 3.40 -17.35 9.46
CA ALA A 196 3.72 -18.79 9.44
C ALA A 196 2.55 -19.65 8.95
N ARG A 197 1.29 -19.26 9.25
CA ARG A 197 0.10 -19.95 8.72
C ARG A 197 -0.02 -19.81 7.21
N ALA A 198 0.23 -18.59 6.70
CA ALA A 198 0.29 -18.34 5.27
C ALA A 198 1.41 -19.16 4.61
N GLU A 199 2.59 -19.26 5.24
CA GLU A 199 3.70 -20.09 4.73
C GLU A 199 3.32 -21.57 4.62
N VAL A 200 2.58 -22.12 5.60
CA VAL A 200 2.05 -23.49 5.51
C VAL A 200 1.14 -23.65 4.29
N LYS A 201 0.23 -22.71 4.06
CA LYS A 201 -0.65 -22.71 2.87
C LYS A 201 0.16 -22.61 1.57
N ILE A 202 1.11 -21.68 1.50
CA ILE A 202 1.99 -21.49 0.34
C ILE A 202 2.78 -22.76 0.03
N ASN A 203 3.30 -23.42 1.05
CA ASN A 203 4.11 -24.64 0.87
C ASN A 203 3.29 -25.87 0.47
N SER A 204 2.02 -25.94 0.88
CA SER A 204 1.11 -27.04 0.55
C SER A 204 0.32 -26.84 -0.76
N ARG A 205 0.43 -25.69 -1.43
CA ARG A 205 -0.32 -25.41 -2.66
C ARG A 205 0.05 -26.39 -3.79
N LYS A 206 -0.95 -26.79 -4.56
CA LYS A 206 -0.83 -27.72 -5.70
C LYS A 206 -0.74 -27.00 -7.05
N HIS A 207 -0.93 -25.67 -7.08
CA HIS A 207 -0.85 -24.83 -8.28
C HIS A 207 0.27 -23.81 -8.12
N ASN A 208 0.83 -23.35 -9.21
CA ASN A 208 1.80 -22.24 -9.22
C ASN A 208 1.05 -20.94 -9.52
N PRO A 209 1.26 -19.87 -8.73
CA PRO A 209 0.82 -18.54 -9.11
C PRO A 209 1.60 -18.04 -10.33
N PRO A 210 1.23 -16.91 -10.94
CA PRO A 210 2.05 -16.30 -11.99
C PRO A 210 3.50 -16.14 -11.53
N PHE A 211 4.45 -16.46 -12.41
CA PHE A 211 5.89 -16.50 -12.09
C PHE A 211 6.36 -15.25 -11.35
N TYR A 212 5.96 -14.06 -11.83
CA TYR A 212 6.41 -12.78 -11.29
C TYR A 212 5.97 -12.55 -9.84
N PHE A 213 4.85 -13.14 -9.42
CA PHE A 213 4.27 -13.02 -8.09
C PHE A 213 4.52 -14.26 -7.21
N ASP A 214 5.26 -15.26 -7.70
CA ASP A 214 5.53 -16.47 -6.90
C ASP A 214 6.43 -16.16 -5.71
N ILE A 215 5.82 -16.12 -4.53
CA ILE A 215 6.48 -15.73 -3.28
C ILE A 215 7.60 -16.72 -2.88
N LYS A 216 7.55 -17.99 -3.31
CA LYS A 216 8.63 -18.95 -3.05
C LYS A 216 9.91 -18.56 -3.81
N LEU A 217 9.77 -18.19 -5.08
CA LEU A 217 10.89 -17.74 -5.91
C LEU A 217 11.43 -16.39 -5.42
N LEU A 218 10.53 -15.49 -5.05
CA LEU A 218 10.90 -14.20 -4.49
C LEU A 218 11.60 -14.33 -3.14
N ALA A 219 11.18 -15.28 -2.28
CA ALA A 219 11.83 -15.56 -1.00
C ALA A 219 13.28 -16.01 -1.17
N ASP A 220 13.58 -16.76 -2.23
CA ASP A 220 14.96 -17.14 -2.58
C ASP A 220 15.79 -15.90 -3.00
N GLN A 221 15.24 -15.02 -3.82
CA GLN A 221 15.92 -13.77 -4.21
C GLN A 221 16.18 -12.87 -3.00
N TRP A 222 15.20 -12.74 -2.11
CA TRP A 222 15.29 -11.92 -0.91
C TRP A 222 16.01 -12.60 0.25
N ASN A 223 16.43 -13.86 0.09
CA ASN A 223 17.08 -14.65 1.15
C ASN A 223 16.28 -14.70 2.45
N CYS A 224 14.98 -14.93 2.35
CA CYS A 224 14.09 -14.91 3.52
C CYS A 224 14.44 -16.00 4.56
N TYR A 225 15.08 -17.08 4.15
CA TYR A 225 15.38 -18.25 4.98
C TYR A 225 16.87 -18.49 5.22
N GLY A 226 17.74 -17.57 4.81
CA GLY A 226 19.19 -17.69 5.02
C GLY A 226 19.88 -18.62 4.00
N ASN A 227 19.23 -18.97 2.88
CA ASN A 227 19.79 -19.77 1.80
C ASN A 227 20.61 -18.91 0.84
N THR A 228 21.27 -19.55 -0.14
CA THR A 228 21.90 -18.82 -1.25
C THR A 228 20.82 -18.07 -2.04
N ARG A 229 21.06 -16.77 -2.29
CA ARG A 229 20.17 -15.93 -3.10
C ARG A 229 20.10 -16.45 -4.52
N LYS A 230 18.88 -16.60 -5.05
CA LYS A 230 18.64 -16.94 -6.45
C LYS A 230 18.02 -15.76 -7.16
N TYR A 231 18.54 -15.45 -8.35
CA TYR A 231 17.99 -14.39 -9.17
C TYR A 231 16.57 -14.73 -9.64
N HIS A 232 15.64 -13.82 -9.44
CA HIS A 232 14.29 -13.91 -9.97
C HIS A 232 14.02 -12.84 -11.03
N HIS A 233 14.24 -11.57 -10.70
CA HIS A 233 14.13 -10.44 -11.63
C HIS A 233 15.05 -9.30 -11.19
N THR A 234 15.35 -8.38 -12.13
CA THR A 234 16.11 -7.17 -11.80
C THR A 234 15.23 -6.19 -11.05
N VAL A 235 15.50 -5.96 -9.77
CA VAL A 235 14.87 -4.90 -8.98
C VAL A 235 15.44 -3.54 -9.36
N SER A 236 14.67 -2.47 -9.21
CA SER A 236 15.14 -1.11 -9.46
C SER A 236 16.04 -0.61 -8.32
N PRO A 237 17.37 -0.45 -8.50
CA PRO A 237 18.25 -0.01 -7.42
C PRO A 237 17.83 1.33 -6.83
N PRO A 238 17.50 2.40 -7.62
CA PRO A 238 17.07 3.67 -7.05
C PRO A 238 15.85 3.54 -6.12
N LEU A 239 14.87 2.71 -6.50
CA LEU A 239 13.68 2.49 -5.66
C LEU A 239 13.99 1.69 -4.40
N MET A 240 14.92 0.73 -4.45
CA MET A 240 15.35 -0.03 -3.27
C MET A 240 16.09 0.84 -2.27
N TYR A 241 17.02 1.69 -2.75
CA TYR A 241 17.70 2.64 -1.87
C TYR A 241 16.73 3.67 -1.28
N ALA A 242 15.78 4.17 -2.08
CA ALA A 242 14.75 5.07 -1.59
C ALA A 242 13.88 4.40 -0.50
N LEU A 243 13.45 3.15 -0.71
CA LEU A 243 12.71 2.41 0.32
C LEU A 243 13.52 2.24 1.60
N ARG A 244 14.81 1.87 1.48
CA ARG A 244 15.70 1.76 2.66
C ARG A 244 15.75 3.07 3.45
N CYS A 245 15.92 4.20 2.78
CA CYS A 245 15.92 5.52 3.42
C CYS A 245 14.57 5.79 4.12
N CYS A 246 13.44 5.56 3.44
CA CYS A 246 12.11 5.76 4.04
C CYS A 246 11.90 4.89 5.30
N LEU A 247 12.32 3.64 5.26
CA LEU A 247 12.24 2.75 6.43
C LEU A 247 13.14 3.24 7.57
N GLN A 248 14.34 3.73 7.25
CA GLN A 248 15.26 4.30 8.25
C GLN A 248 14.66 5.54 8.93
N GLU A 249 14.00 6.43 8.16
CA GLU A 249 13.33 7.60 8.73
C GLU A 249 12.20 7.20 9.70
N VAL A 250 11.38 6.21 9.32
CA VAL A 250 10.32 5.68 10.22
C VAL A 250 10.92 5.04 11.48
N ILE A 251 12.03 4.33 11.36
CA ILE A 251 12.73 3.74 12.52
C ILE A 251 13.31 4.83 13.43
N ASN A 252 13.92 5.86 12.85
CA ASN A 252 14.49 6.99 13.59
C ASN A 252 13.41 7.77 14.35
N GLU A 253 12.25 7.99 13.74
CA GLU A 253 11.11 8.63 14.40
C GLU A 253 10.46 7.71 15.43
N SER A 254 10.42 6.44 15.22
CA SER A 254 9.63 5.37 15.84
C SER A 254 8.15 5.37 15.47
N LEU A 255 7.54 4.19 15.34
CA LEU A 255 6.12 4.05 15.01
C LEU A 255 5.18 4.76 15.99
N PRO A 256 5.35 4.65 17.33
CA PRO A 256 4.48 5.38 18.26
C PRO A 256 4.48 6.89 18.05
N LYS A 257 5.65 7.49 17.80
CA LYS A 257 5.77 8.93 17.52
C LYS A 257 5.16 9.30 16.16
N ALA A 258 5.34 8.45 15.15
CA ALA A 258 4.71 8.65 13.84
C ALA A 258 3.18 8.61 13.95
N TRP A 259 2.62 7.67 14.70
CA TRP A 259 1.16 7.60 14.95
C TRP A 259 0.65 8.83 15.71
N GLU A 260 1.35 9.24 16.78
CA GLU A 260 1.00 10.43 17.55
C GLU A 260 1.01 11.69 16.68
N ARG A 261 2.07 11.89 15.90
CA ARG A 261 2.21 13.03 14.98
C ARG A 261 1.08 13.06 13.95
N HIS A 262 0.76 11.94 13.32
CA HIS A 262 -0.35 11.87 12.37
C HIS A 262 -1.70 12.16 13.04
N ALA A 263 -1.97 11.59 14.20
CA ALA A 263 -3.20 11.84 14.95
C ALA A 263 -3.33 13.31 15.37
N ALA A 264 -2.24 13.90 15.91
CA ALA A 264 -2.24 15.31 16.32
C ALA A 264 -2.42 16.26 15.14
N THR A 265 -1.74 16.00 14.00
CA THR A 265 -1.91 16.78 12.78
C THR A 265 -3.34 16.69 12.25
N THR A 266 -3.91 15.50 12.23
CA THR A 266 -5.28 15.29 11.73
C THR A 266 -6.32 15.94 12.65
N ALA A 267 -6.15 15.86 13.96
CA ALA A 267 -7.03 16.54 14.91
C ALA A 267 -7.00 18.07 14.72
N HIS A 268 -5.78 18.63 14.53
CA HIS A 268 -5.61 20.06 14.22
C HIS A 268 -6.31 20.42 12.89
N PHE A 269 -6.04 19.66 11.83
CA PHE A 269 -6.66 19.86 10.51
C PHE A 269 -8.19 19.77 10.57
N HIS A 270 -8.74 18.80 11.28
CA HIS A 270 -10.18 18.64 11.46
C HIS A 270 -10.81 19.85 12.16
N LYS A 271 -10.17 20.35 13.23
CA LYS A 271 -10.64 21.56 13.92
C LYS A 271 -10.69 22.76 12.97
N ARG A 272 -9.59 23.00 12.23
CA ARG A 272 -9.50 24.10 11.26
C ARG A 272 -10.54 23.98 10.13
N LEU A 273 -10.80 22.78 9.63
CA LEU A 273 -11.86 22.57 8.62
C LEU A 273 -13.25 22.96 9.13
N LEU A 274 -13.58 22.64 10.38
CA LEU A 274 -14.85 23.04 11.00
C LEU A 274 -14.95 24.55 11.16
N ASP A 275 -13.87 25.24 11.54
CA ASP A 275 -13.81 26.70 11.66
C ASP A 275 -14.17 27.41 10.34
N PHE A 276 -13.89 26.77 9.19
CA PHE A 276 -14.24 27.27 7.85
C PHE A 276 -15.54 26.67 7.28
N GLY A 277 -16.31 25.92 8.06
CA GLY A 277 -17.63 25.41 7.69
C GLY A 277 -17.66 24.16 6.83
N PHE A 278 -16.51 23.46 6.65
CA PHE A 278 -16.49 22.16 5.98
C PHE A 278 -17.17 21.09 6.83
N GLN A 279 -17.80 20.11 6.19
CA GLN A 279 -18.46 19.01 6.88
C GLN A 279 -17.76 17.69 6.54
N PHE A 280 -17.58 16.82 7.53
CA PHE A 280 -17.00 15.50 7.32
C PHE A 280 -18.00 14.54 6.70
N LEU A 281 -17.54 13.78 5.70
CA LEU A 281 -18.33 12.70 5.12
C LEU A 281 -18.54 11.56 6.13
N ILE A 282 -17.52 11.29 6.96
CA ILE A 282 -17.56 10.25 8.00
C ILE A 282 -17.95 10.91 9.33
N PRO A 283 -19.18 10.64 9.86
CA PRO A 283 -19.68 11.34 11.04
C PRO A 283 -18.86 11.02 12.31
N LYS A 284 -18.58 9.74 12.55
CA LYS A 284 -17.91 9.26 13.76
C LYS A 284 -16.40 9.49 13.67
N PRO A 285 -15.79 10.23 14.61
CA PRO A 285 -14.35 10.50 14.61
C PRO A 285 -13.49 9.23 14.64
N GLU A 286 -13.90 8.21 15.37
CA GLU A 286 -13.22 6.93 15.52
C GLU A 286 -13.17 6.11 14.22
N ASP A 287 -14.09 6.34 13.29
CA ASP A 287 -14.14 5.69 11.99
C ASP A 287 -13.32 6.46 10.91
N ARG A 288 -12.78 7.65 11.24
CA ARG A 288 -12.03 8.49 10.30
C ARG A 288 -10.59 8.04 10.18
N LEU A 289 -10.14 7.87 8.94
CA LEU A 289 -8.73 7.59 8.64
C LEU A 289 -7.87 8.85 8.87
N VAL A 290 -6.80 8.72 9.65
CA VAL A 290 -5.93 9.88 9.97
C VAL A 290 -5.11 10.37 8.78
N SER A 291 -4.79 9.53 7.81
CA SER A 291 -3.98 9.88 6.64
C SER A 291 -4.77 10.53 5.50
N VAL A 292 -6.10 10.32 5.45
CA VAL A 292 -6.98 10.86 4.40
C VAL A 292 -8.28 11.33 5.02
N THR A 293 -8.55 12.63 4.90
CA THR A 293 -9.79 13.24 5.35
C THR A 293 -10.74 13.43 4.17
N THR A 294 -11.98 13.00 4.30
CA THR A 294 -13.06 13.24 3.33
C THR A 294 -14.03 14.29 3.84
N VAL A 295 -14.19 15.36 3.06
CA VAL A 295 -15.08 16.48 3.39
C VAL A 295 -16.04 16.81 2.27
N SER A 296 -17.25 17.24 2.61
CA SER A 296 -18.21 17.77 1.67
C SER A 296 -18.01 19.27 1.49
N LEU A 297 -18.22 19.75 0.26
CA LEU A 297 -18.35 21.18 -0.01
C LEU A 297 -19.74 21.67 0.43
N PRO A 298 -19.90 22.97 0.74
CA PRO A 298 -21.21 23.57 0.89
C PRO A 298 -22.10 23.35 -0.34
N LYS A 299 -23.41 23.41 -0.18
CA LYS A 299 -24.34 23.25 -1.32
C LYS A 299 -24.08 24.32 -2.40
N GLY A 300 -24.15 23.91 -3.66
CA GLY A 300 -24.01 24.81 -4.80
C GLY A 300 -22.61 24.86 -5.41
N TYR A 301 -21.60 24.24 -4.79
CA TYR A 301 -20.25 24.19 -5.34
C TYR A 301 -20.01 22.93 -6.18
N ASP A 302 -19.38 23.10 -7.34
CA ASP A 302 -18.88 21.97 -8.14
C ASP A 302 -17.52 21.49 -7.64
N TYR A 303 -17.41 20.17 -7.39
CA TYR A 303 -16.18 19.55 -6.84
C TYR A 303 -15.00 19.61 -7.80
N MET A 304 -15.25 19.50 -9.11
CA MET A 304 -14.17 19.51 -10.09
C MET A 304 -13.66 20.93 -10.34
N GLU A 305 -14.55 21.92 -10.34
CA GLU A 305 -14.20 23.33 -10.42
C GLU A 305 -13.40 23.75 -9.20
N PHE A 306 -13.82 23.33 -8.01
CA PHE A 306 -13.06 23.57 -6.77
C PHE A 306 -11.64 23.03 -6.84
N VAL A 307 -11.46 21.77 -7.23
CA VAL A 307 -10.13 21.14 -7.35
C VAL A 307 -9.25 21.86 -8.38
N LYS A 308 -9.81 22.25 -9.54
CA LYS A 308 -9.09 23.00 -10.58
C LYS A 308 -8.63 24.36 -10.08
N THR A 309 -9.54 25.11 -9.42
CA THR A 309 -9.27 26.44 -8.89
C THR A 309 -8.23 26.40 -7.77
N LEU A 310 -8.36 25.46 -6.82
CA LEU A 310 -7.39 25.25 -5.75
C LEU A 310 -5.98 24.98 -6.31
N ARG A 311 -5.88 24.10 -7.30
CA ARG A 311 -4.61 23.78 -7.95
C ARG A 311 -4.02 24.99 -8.68
N ALA A 312 -4.83 25.73 -9.45
CA ALA A 312 -4.36 26.86 -10.22
C ALA A 312 -3.87 28.03 -9.35
N ARG A 313 -4.58 28.31 -8.24
CA ARG A 313 -4.27 29.46 -7.37
C ARG A 313 -3.19 29.17 -6.34
N HIS A 314 -3.21 27.98 -5.75
CA HIS A 314 -2.38 27.67 -4.58
C HIS A 314 -1.35 26.57 -4.84
N ASN A 315 -1.33 25.97 -6.05
CA ASN A 315 -0.50 24.81 -6.39
C ASN A 315 -0.67 23.63 -5.38
N ILE A 316 -1.90 23.47 -4.86
CA ILE A 316 -2.26 22.39 -3.96
C ILE A 316 -3.18 21.44 -4.71
N LEU A 317 -2.84 20.15 -4.68
CA LEU A 317 -3.63 19.09 -5.29
C LEU A 317 -4.40 18.32 -4.22
N VAL A 318 -5.73 18.40 -4.27
CA VAL A 318 -6.66 17.51 -3.60
C VAL A 318 -7.45 16.72 -4.64
N PHE A 319 -8.12 15.66 -4.24
CA PHE A 319 -8.86 14.83 -5.17
C PHE A 319 -10.36 14.91 -4.87
N ALA A 320 -11.15 14.98 -5.93
CA ALA A 320 -12.59 14.74 -5.84
C ALA A 320 -12.87 13.29 -5.40
N GLY A 321 -14.10 13.01 -4.99
CA GLY A 321 -14.53 11.69 -4.57
C GLY A 321 -14.21 10.60 -5.60
N LEU A 322 -14.12 9.36 -5.14
CA LEU A 322 -13.82 8.17 -5.94
C LEU A 322 -14.78 7.05 -5.55
N GLY A 323 -15.32 6.31 -6.54
CA GLY A 323 -16.30 5.27 -6.27
C GLY A 323 -17.55 5.84 -5.58
N PRO A 324 -17.94 5.36 -4.40
CA PRO A 324 -19.17 5.77 -3.71
C PRO A 324 -19.19 7.25 -3.28
N THR A 325 -18.05 7.95 -3.30
CA THR A 325 -17.91 9.35 -2.90
C THR A 325 -17.84 10.35 -4.05
N VAL A 326 -17.97 9.89 -5.31
CA VAL A 326 -18.01 10.75 -6.51
C VAL A 326 -19.12 11.79 -6.38
N GLY A 327 -18.81 13.07 -6.61
CA GLY A 327 -19.74 14.20 -6.49
C GLY A 327 -20.24 14.50 -5.08
N LYS A 328 -19.69 13.84 -4.04
CA LYS A 328 -20.14 14.00 -2.64
C LYS A 328 -19.03 14.48 -1.71
N ALA A 329 -17.78 14.30 -2.09
CA ALA A 329 -16.65 14.63 -1.22
C ALA A 329 -15.41 15.12 -1.97
N LEU A 330 -14.57 15.86 -1.24
CA LEU A 330 -13.15 16.03 -1.51
C LEU A 330 -12.37 15.08 -0.62
N ARG A 331 -11.25 14.57 -1.14
CA ARG A 331 -10.29 13.72 -0.41
C ARG A 331 -8.99 14.48 -0.24
N VAL A 332 -8.63 14.77 1.00
CA VAL A 332 -7.41 15.49 1.36
C VAL A 332 -6.48 14.54 2.09
N GLY A 333 -5.32 14.25 1.48
CA GLY A 333 -4.29 13.39 2.06
C GLY A 333 -3.21 14.23 2.75
N ILE A 334 -3.09 14.10 4.07
CA ILE A 334 -1.99 14.69 4.86
C ILE A 334 -1.31 13.55 5.60
N MET A 335 -0.18 13.07 5.07
CA MET A 335 0.48 11.86 5.58
C MET A 335 1.99 11.89 5.36
N GLY A 336 2.70 11.00 6.04
CA GLY A 336 4.14 10.87 5.95
C GLY A 336 4.84 12.16 6.38
N VAL A 337 5.83 12.60 5.62
CA VAL A 337 6.57 13.85 5.91
C VAL A 337 5.69 15.10 5.84
N ASN A 338 4.58 15.06 5.12
CA ASN A 338 3.62 16.16 5.04
C ASN A 338 2.65 16.21 6.23
N SER A 339 2.69 15.26 7.15
CA SER A 339 1.82 15.26 8.32
C SER A 339 2.35 16.23 9.38
N THR A 340 2.20 17.54 9.13
CA THR A 340 2.56 18.62 10.04
C THR A 340 1.43 19.64 10.14
N LYS A 341 1.39 20.41 11.24
CA LYS A 341 0.38 21.45 11.45
C LYS A 341 0.49 22.56 10.42
N GLU A 342 1.70 22.93 10.03
CA GLU A 342 1.97 23.95 9.03
C GLU A 342 1.38 23.57 7.65
N VAL A 343 1.54 22.31 7.25
CA VAL A 343 0.92 21.80 6.01
C VAL A 343 -0.59 21.78 6.13
N ALA A 344 -1.12 21.36 7.28
CA ALA A 344 -2.57 21.34 7.53
C ALA A 344 -3.18 22.76 7.44
N ASP A 345 -2.54 23.76 8.08
CA ASP A 345 -2.97 25.16 8.01
C ASP A 345 -2.93 25.70 6.59
N LYS A 346 -1.81 25.50 5.89
CA LYS A 346 -1.66 25.93 4.48
C LYS A 346 -2.77 25.34 3.59
N VAL A 347 -3.10 24.06 3.77
CA VAL A 347 -4.12 23.39 2.96
C VAL A 347 -5.51 23.96 3.28
N VAL A 348 -5.87 24.13 4.55
CA VAL A 348 -7.19 24.60 4.91
C VAL A 348 -7.43 26.07 4.55
N GLU A 349 -6.41 26.90 4.68
CA GLU A 349 -6.46 28.32 4.26
C GLU A 349 -6.66 28.46 2.76
N ALA A 350 -5.92 27.67 1.97
CA ALA A 350 -6.09 27.63 0.53
C ALA A 350 -7.48 27.13 0.12
N MET A 351 -8.01 26.11 0.81
CA MET A 351 -9.37 25.62 0.58
C MET A 351 -10.42 26.68 0.90
N ALA A 352 -10.25 27.41 2.01
CA ALA A 352 -11.15 28.49 2.40
C ALA A 352 -11.11 29.69 1.43
N ASP A 353 -9.91 30.07 0.95
CA ASP A 353 -9.75 31.12 -0.08
C ASP A 353 -10.41 30.70 -1.39
N THR A 354 -10.26 29.44 -1.78
CA THR A 354 -10.90 28.89 -3.00
C THR A 354 -12.43 28.98 -2.91
N LEU A 355 -13.05 28.66 -1.78
CA LEU A 355 -14.49 28.85 -1.60
C LEU A 355 -14.92 30.32 -1.79
N LYS A 356 -14.18 31.28 -1.21
CA LYS A 356 -14.48 32.72 -1.36
C LYS A 356 -14.44 33.19 -2.80
N VAL A 357 -13.49 32.69 -3.58
CA VAL A 357 -13.36 33.06 -5.00
C VAL A 357 -14.49 32.48 -5.84
N LEU A 358 -14.84 31.23 -5.63
CA LEU A 358 -15.94 30.59 -6.35
C LEU A 358 -17.32 31.23 -6.03
N THR A 359 -17.56 31.64 -4.79
CA THR A 359 -18.77 32.38 -4.40
C THR A 359 -18.86 33.73 -5.12
N LYS A 360 -17.72 34.42 -5.34
CA LYS A 360 -17.66 35.70 -6.06
C LYS A 360 -17.85 35.54 -7.56
N SER A 361 -17.54 34.38 -8.14
CA SER A 361 -17.71 34.13 -9.59
C SER A 361 -19.12 33.68 -9.98
N SER A 362 -19.95 33.30 -9.01
CA SER A 362 -21.35 32.90 -9.20
C SER A 362 -22.37 34.02 -8.95
N LEU A 363 -21.91 35.22 -8.59
CA LEU A 363 -22.67 36.46 -8.52
C LEU A 363 -22.39 37.35 -9.72
#